data_a6d204dc7b1bda53d1871c2404dddccb
#
_entry.id   a6d204dc7b1bda53d1871c2404dddccb
#
_cell.length_a   1.000
_cell.length_b   1.000
_cell.length_c   1.000
_cell.angle_alpha   90.00
_cell.angle_beta   90.00
_cell.angle_gamma   90.00
#
_symmetry.space_group_name_H-M   'P 1'
#
loop_
_entity.id
_entity.type
_entity.pdbx_description
1 polymer ?
#
loop_
_entity_poly.entity_id
_entity_poly.type
_entity_poly.pdbx_seq_one_letter_code
_entity_poly.pdbx_strand_id
1 'polypeptide(L)'
;MNKGKYIFLDVDGVLNHHETYKKKHVNSLYPDLDPECLALFSKLVHSIDYVHIVLSSSWRLIESDMDRLEAAFKEFGIPKWIDITPYLEYEQGKTRGKEINQWLKENHVRKDQIIILDDNTDMADLKNRLIQTDFMNGGFKEVHLKKALHMLKGNHMTKETKEIFEALEAANNTLDNLYKALNALDSAKSWSIADILGGGFLMTYMKRSRVKEAQVYIDNRKASIEKFAKELHDVNEDINISLDTGEFIKFADYFFDGILVDWYVQSNITTAQTQVSNAISRVEHIKELLLHKLNGASVQ
;
A
#
# COMPACT_ATOMS: atom_id res chain seq x y z
N MET A 1 -34.96 -7.57 1.95
CA MET A 1 -33.94 -8.62 1.79
C MET A 1 -32.59 -7.94 1.92
N ASN A 2 -31.85 -8.25 2.99
CA ASN A 2 -30.53 -7.68 3.18
C ASN A 2 -29.59 -8.30 2.14
N LYS A 3 -29.10 -7.46 1.23
CA LYS A 3 -28.29 -7.92 0.11
C LYS A 3 -26.87 -8.05 0.62
N GLY A 4 -26.33 -9.27 0.76
CA GLY A 4 -24.97 -9.54 1.13
C GLY A 4 -23.97 -8.70 0.32
N LYS A 5 -22.85 -8.37 0.93
CA LYS A 5 -21.69 -7.74 0.29
C LYS A 5 -20.62 -8.81 0.09
N TYR A 6 -19.83 -8.71 -0.97
CA TYR A 6 -18.84 -9.73 -1.29
C TYR A 6 -17.48 -9.09 -1.53
N ILE A 7 -16.44 -9.70 -0.95
CA ILE A 7 -15.04 -9.35 -1.17
C ILE A 7 -14.40 -10.49 -1.96
N PHE A 8 -14.03 -10.22 -3.21
CA PHE A 8 -13.16 -11.10 -3.97
C PHE A 8 -11.73 -10.84 -3.54
N LEU A 9 -11.11 -11.85 -2.94
CA LEU A 9 -9.82 -11.73 -2.29
C LEU A 9 -8.75 -12.48 -3.05
N ASP A 10 -7.72 -11.76 -3.52
CA ASP A 10 -6.42 -12.35 -3.82
C ASP A 10 -5.57 -12.41 -2.53
N VAL A 11 -4.51 -13.21 -2.55
CA VAL A 11 -3.61 -13.41 -1.41
C VAL A 11 -2.27 -12.75 -1.69
N ASP A 12 -1.63 -13.09 -2.82
CA ASP A 12 -0.35 -12.53 -3.19
C ASP A 12 -0.50 -11.04 -3.55
N GLY A 13 0.34 -10.20 -2.95
CA GLY A 13 0.23 -8.75 -3.10
C GLY A 13 -0.91 -8.10 -2.32
N VAL A 14 -1.74 -8.88 -1.60
CA VAL A 14 -2.82 -8.39 -0.72
C VAL A 14 -2.54 -8.73 0.74
N LEU A 15 -2.50 -10.01 1.09
CA LEU A 15 -2.25 -10.48 2.44
C LEU A 15 -0.77 -10.79 2.70
N ASN A 16 0.06 -10.63 1.69
CA ASN A 16 1.51 -10.67 1.73
C ASN A 16 2.11 -9.65 0.78
N HIS A 17 3.41 -9.45 0.86
CA HIS A 17 4.14 -8.55 0.00
C HIS A 17 5.64 -8.89 0.00
N HIS A 18 6.44 -8.19 -0.81
CA HIS A 18 7.86 -8.48 -1.00
C HIS A 18 8.66 -8.60 0.31
N GLU A 19 8.42 -7.75 1.31
CA GLU A 19 9.12 -7.79 2.59
C GLU A 19 8.70 -8.98 3.47
N THR A 20 7.48 -9.51 3.31
CA THR A 20 7.01 -10.71 4.01
C THR A 20 7.93 -11.90 3.69
N TYR A 21 8.25 -12.07 2.41
CA TYR A 21 9.14 -13.16 1.96
C TYR A 21 10.59 -12.97 2.40
N LYS A 22 11.06 -11.74 2.58
CA LYS A 22 12.41 -11.47 3.09
C LYS A 22 12.54 -11.74 4.58
N LYS A 23 11.53 -11.40 5.37
CA LYS A 23 11.57 -11.49 6.83
C LYS A 23 11.35 -12.89 7.36
N LYS A 24 10.89 -13.84 6.53
CA LYS A 24 10.50 -15.22 6.87
C LYS A 24 10.19 -15.38 8.36
N HIS A 25 8.94 -15.31 8.73
CA HIS A 25 8.49 -15.59 10.10
C HIS A 25 8.65 -17.08 10.41
N VAL A 26 9.89 -17.52 10.66
CA VAL A 26 10.35 -18.93 10.73
C VAL A 26 9.55 -19.78 11.73
N ASN A 27 8.86 -19.16 12.68
CA ASN A 27 8.07 -19.83 13.71
C ASN A 27 6.54 -19.65 13.50
N SER A 28 6.09 -19.12 12.38
CA SER A 28 4.67 -18.96 12.06
C SER A 28 4.13 -20.18 11.32
N LEU A 29 2.87 -20.55 11.56
CA LEU A 29 2.12 -21.55 10.78
C LEU A 29 1.84 -21.06 9.34
N TYR A 30 1.95 -19.77 9.09
CA TYR A 30 1.72 -19.10 7.80
C TYR A 30 2.84 -18.09 7.50
N PRO A 31 4.09 -18.56 7.30
CA PRO A 31 5.26 -17.69 7.14
C PRO A 31 5.19 -16.77 5.90
N ASP A 32 4.31 -17.09 4.97
CA ASP A 32 4.12 -16.38 3.70
C ASP A 32 3.01 -15.32 3.77
N LEU A 33 2.42 -15.07 4.94
CA LEU A 33 1.38 -14.06 5.15
C LEU A 33 1.87 -12.96 6.11
N ASP A 34 1.43 -11.75 5.87
CA ASP A 34 1.81 -10.59 6.66
C ASP A 34 0.79 -10.31 7.78
N PRO A 35 1.21 -10.26 9.05
CA PRO A 35 0.30 -10.02 10.18
C PRO A 35 -0.40 -8.66 10.14
N GLU A 36 0.23 -7.61 9.60
CA GLU A 36 -0.37 -6.27 9.51
C GLU A 36 -1.47 -6.26 8.44
N CYS A 37 -1.22 -6.88 7.27
CA CYS A 37 -2.22 -7.06 6.23
C CYS A 37 -3.41 -7.87 6.73
N LEU A 38 -3.17 -8.98 7.45
CA LEU A 38 -4.21 -9.81 8.05
C LEU A 38 -5.03 -9.04 9.09
N ALA A 39 -4.40 -8.26 9.96
CA ALA A 39 -5.10 -7.43 10.96
C ALA A 39 -5.98 -6.36 10.32
N LEU A 40 -5.51 -5.69 9.27
CA LEU A 40 -6.29 -4.72 8.51
C LEU A 40 -7.46 -5.37 7.76
N PHE A 41 -7.24 -6.56 7.19
CA PHE A 41 -8.30 -7.31 6.53
C PHE A 41 -9.35 -7.82 7.54
N SER A 42 -8.93 -8.30 8.70
CA SER A 42 -9.82 -8.62 9.83
C SER A 42 -10.68 -7.41 10.22
N LYS A 43 -10.07 -6.23 10.37
CA LYS A 43 -10.79 -4.99 10.65
C LYS A 43 -11.83 -4.64 9.57
N LEU A 44 -11.50 -4.87 8.29
CA LEU A 44 -12.43 -4.65 7.18
C LEU A 44 -13.67 -5.53 7.30
N VAL A 45 -13.49 -6.84 7.44
CA VAL A 45 -14.61 -7.79 7.45
C VAL A 45 -15.52 -7.61 8.66
N HIS A 46 -14.98 -7.19 9.81
CA HIS A 46 -15.77 -6.91 11.02
C HIS A 46 -16.45 -5.53 11.01
N SER A 47 -16.08 -4.64 10.09
CA SER A 47 -16.67 -3.29 9.99
C SER A 47 -17.91 -3.24 9.08
N ILE A 48 -18.28 -4.35 8.45
CA ILE A 48 -19.40 -4.43 7.49
C ILE A 48 -20.30 -5.59 7.83
N ASP A 49 -21.57 -5.32 8.03
CA ASP A 49 -22.57 -6.35 8.25
C ASP A 49 -22.82 -7.17 6.98
N TYR A 50 -22.95 -8.48 7.14
CA TYR A 50 -23.29 -9.44 6.07
C TYR A 50 -22.29 -9.40 4.90
N VAL A 51 -21.01 -9.23 5.20
CA VAL A 51 -19.93 -9.36 4.22
C VAL A 51 -19.51 -10.83 4.09
N HIS A 52 -19.28 -11.25 2.86
CA HIS A 52 -18.82 -12.59 2.51
C HIS A 52 -17.51 -12.51 1.74
N ILE A 53 -16.60 -13.44 2.01
CA ILE A 53 -15.31 -13.56 1.30
C ILE A 53 -15.47 -14.63 0.23
N VAL A 54 -15.04 -14.33 -1.01
CA VAL A 54 -14.87 -15.27 -2.11
C VAL A 54 -13.39 -15.28 -2.46
N LEU A 55 -12.74 -16.43 -2.35
CA LEU A 55 -11.32 -16.55 -2.64
C LEU A 55 -11.09 -16.52 -4.15
N SER A 56 -10.33 -15.55 -4.61
CA SER A 56 -10.01 -15.31 -6.02
C SER A 56 -8.49 -15.32 -6.25
N SER A 57 -7.77 -16.21 -5.58
CA SER A 57 -6.33 -16.35 -5.62
C SER A 57 -5.89 -17.65 -6.29
N SER A 58 -4.67 -17.69 -6.82
CA SER A 58 -4.02 -18.92 -7.24
C SER A 58 -3.83 -19.92 -6.08
N TRP A 59 -3.81 -19.45 -4.84
CA TRP A 59 -3.75 -20.28 -3.63
C TRP A 59 -4.87 -21.32 -3.55
N ARG A 60 -6.05 -21.03 -4.15
CA ARG A 60 -7.18 -21.99 -4.20
C ARG A 60 -6.87 -23.30 -4.95
N LEU A 61 -5.78 -23.34 -5.72
CA LEU A 61 -5.37 -24.50 -6.52
C LEU A 61 -4.46 -25.47 -5.77
N ILE A 62 -3.97 -25.07 -4.57
CA ILE A 62 -3.01 -25.83 -3.79
C ILE A 62 -3.55 -26.00 -2.37
N GLU A 63 -3.82 -27.25 -1.97
CA GLU A 63 -4.45 -27.57 -0.68
C GLU A 63 -3.65 -27.04 0.51
N SER A 64 -2.33 -27.21 0.50
CA SER A 64 -1.46 -26.72 1.59
C SER A 64 -1.45 -25.19 1.73
N ASP A 65 -1.71 -24.46 0.66
CA ASP A 65 -1.81 -22.99 0.70
C ASP A 65 -3.14 -22.58 1.30
N MET A 66 -4.22 -23.26 0.96
CA MET A 66 -5.53 -23.05 1.55
C MET A 66 -5.53 -23.37 3.05
N ASP A 67 -4.86 -24.43 3.48
CA ASP A 67 -4.73 -24.81 4.90
C ASP A 67 -4.00 -23.71 5.69
N ARG A 68 -2.91 -23.15 5.14
CA ARG A 68 -2.18 -22.05 5.76
C ARG A 68 -3.02 -20.78 5.84
N LEU A 69 -3.78 -20.47 4.79
CA LEU A 69 -4.68 -19.32 4.78
C LEU A 69 -5.79 -19.49 5.82
N GLU A 70 -6.37 -20.69 5.93
CA GLU A 70 -7.42 -20.99 6.92
C GLU A 70 -6.89 -20.88 8.35
N ALA A 71 -5.67 -21.37 8.62
CA ALA A 71 -5.01 -21.23 9.90
C ALA A 71 -4.82 -19.75 10.29
N ALA A 72 -4.34 -18.93 9.35
CA ALA A 72 -4.18 -17.49 9.54
C ALA A 72 -5.53 -16.80 9.80
N PHE A 73 -6.55 -17.11 9.01
CA PHE A 73 -7.89 -16.55 9.20
C PHE A 73 -8.44 -16.87 10.58
N LYS A 74 -8.28 -18.11 11.04
CA LYS A 74 -8.70 -18.53 12.39
C LYS A 74 -7.98 -17.73 13.47
N GLU A 75 -6.68 -17.51 13.35
CA GLU A 75 -5.88 -16.77 14.34
C GLU A 75 -6.28 -15.29 14.40
N PHE A 76 -6.53 -14.67 13.24
CA PHE A 76 -6.94 -13.26 13.16
C PHE A 76 -8.46 -13.05 13.29
N GLY A 77 -9.23 -14.10 13.57
CA GLY A 77 -10.68 -14.05 13.71
C GLY A 77 -11.41 -13.73 12.40
N ILE A 78 -10.78 -13.92 11.25
CA ILE A 78 -11.36 -13.68 9.93
C ILE A 78 -12.31 -14.84 9.59
N PRO A 79 -13.58 -14.58 9.15
CA PRO A 79 -14.46 -15.64 8.68
C PRO A 79 -13.87 -16.39 7.49
N LYS A 80 -14.03 -17.70 7.46
CA LYS A 80 -13.66 -18.48 6.28
C LYS A 80 -14.41 -17.97 5.05
N TRP A 81 -13.76 -18.03 3.90
CA TRP A 81 -14.42 -17.75 2.60
C TRP A 81 -15.61 -18.72 2.37
N ILE A 82 -16.66 -18.20 1.78
CA ILE A 82 -17.86 -18.98 1.51
C ILE A 82 -17.75 -19.78 0.21
N ASP A 83 -16.88 -19.33 -0.71
CA ASP A 83 -16.72 -19.91 -2.03
C ASP A 83 -15.39 -19.50 -2.66
N ILE A 84 -15.05 -20.10 -3.80
CA ILE A 84 -13.87 -19.80 -4.61
C ILE A 84 -14.31 -19.46 -6.05
N THR A 85 -13.53 -18.60 -6.74
CA THR A 85 -13.79 -18.34 -8.16
C THR A 85 -13.44 -19.56 -9.01
N PRO A 86 -14.19 -19.82 -10.12
CA PRO A 86 -13.83 -20.88 -11.05
C PRO A 86 -12.44 -20.64 -11.66
N TYR A 87 -11.79 -21.71 -12.04
CA TYR A 87 -10.54 -21.65 -12.79
C TYR A 87 -10.86 -21.77 -14.29
N LEU A 88 -10.50 -20.74 -15.05
CA LEU A 88 -10.64 -20.73 -16.50
C LEU A 88 -9.33 -21.18 -17.15
N GLU A 89 -9.41 -22.05 -18.15
CA GLU A 89 -8.26 -22.51 -18.92
C GLU A 89 -7.74 -21.41 -19.86
N TYR A 90 -6.48 -21.50 -20.24
CA TYR A 90 -5.78 -20.52 -21.09
C TYR A 90 -6.47 -20.24 -22.41
N GLU A 91 -7.07 -21.28 -23.02
CA GLU A 91 -7.78 -21.23 -24.30
C GLU A 91 -9.04 -20.33 -24.27
N GLN A 92 -9.58 -20.06 -23.08
CA GLN A 92 -10.74 -19.20 -22.87
C GLN A 92 -10.38 -17.74 -22.63
N GLY A 93 -9.10 -17.37 -22.80
CA GLY A 93 -8.61 -16.02 -22.54
C GLY A 93 -8.72 -15.66 -21.06
N LYS A 94 -8.09 -16.47 -20.22
CA LYS A 94 -8.07 -16.36 -18.78
C LYS A 94 -7.70 -14.95 -18.31
N THR A 95 -8.59 -14.33 -17.54
CA THR A 95 -8.30 -13.14 -16.75
C THR A 95 -9.06 -13.23 -15.43
N ARG A 96 -8.52 -12.60 -14.39
CA ARG A 96 -9.17 -12.56 -13.07
C ARG A 96 -10.59 -12.02 -13.16
N GLY A 97 -10.79 -10.94 -13.91
CA GLY A 97 -12.10 -10.33 -14.09
C GLY A 97 -13.13 -11.25 -14.76
N LYS A 98 -12.72 -12.16 -15.65
CA LYS A 98 -13.62 -13.15 -16.26
C LYS A 98 -14.02 -14.23 -15.26
N GLU A 99 -13.09 -14.75 -14.46
CA GLU A 99 -13.37 -15.71 -13.40
C GLU A 99 -14.38 -15.13 -12.39
N ILE A 100 -14.19 -13.89 -11.97
CA ILE A 100 -15.13 -13.19 -11.08
C ILE A 100 -16.49 -12.98 -11.76
N ASN A 101 -16.52 -12.52 -13.01
CA ASN A 101 -17.78 -12.33 -13.75
C ASN A 101 -18.57 -13.63 -13.90
N GLN A 102 -17.89 -14.76 -14.13
CA GLN A 102 -18.55 -16.06 -14.18
C GLN A 102 -19.18 -16.40 -12.83
N TRP A 103 -18.43 -16.26 -11.73
CA TRP A 103 -18.96 -16.49 -10.39
C TRP A 103 -20.18 -15.59 -10.09
N LEU A 104 -20.11 -14.30 -10.43
CA LEU A 104 -21.22 -13.35 -10.26
C LEU A 104 -22.47 -13.79 -10.98
N LYS A 105 -22.33 -14.29 -12.23
CA LYS A 105 -23.43 -14.80 -13.04
C LYS A 105 -24.07 -16.04 -12.42
N GLU A 106 -23.25 -17.01 -12.00
CA GLU A 106 -23.71 -18.28 -11.42
C GLU A 106 -24.42 -18.06 -10.07
N ASN A 107 -23.96 -17.11 -9.28
CA ASN A 107 -24.49 -16.80 -7.95
C ASN A 107 -25.53 -15.66 -7.94
N HIS A 108 -25.91 -15.13 -9.11
CA HIS A 108 -26.87 -14.03 -9.25
C HIS A 108 -26.53 -12.78 -8.41
N VAL A 109 -25.20 -12.49 -8.24
CA VAL A 109 -24.68 -11.34 -7.50
C VAL A 109 -24.42 -10.17 -8.45
N ARG A 110 -24.85 -8.97 -8.05
CA ARG A 110 -24.67 -7.76 -8.85
C ARG A 110 -23.30 -7.12 -8.59
N LYS A 111 -22.76 -6.45 -9.62
CA LYS A 111 -21.47 -5.75 -9.55
C LYS A 111 -21.42 -4.64 -8.50
N ASP A 112 -22.54 -4.03 -8.12
CA ASP A 112 -22.60 -3.00 -7.07
C ASP A 112 -22.53 -3.56 -5.63
N GLN A 113 -22.58 -4.89 -5.48
CA GLN A 113 -22.49 -5.58 -4.20
C GLN A 113 -21.08 -6.06 -3.87
N ILE A 114 -20.12 -5.85 -4.76
CA ILE A 114 -18.77 -6.41 -4.62
C ILE A 114 -17.68 -5.35 -4.53
N ILE A 115 -16.57 -5.77 -3.95
CA ILE A 115 -15.23 -5.19 -4.17
C ILE A 115 -14.25 -6.31 -4.49
N ILE A 116 -13.14 -5.94 -5.11
CA ILE A 116 -12.03 -6.85 -5.45
C ILE A 116 -10.77 -6.29 -4.78
N LEU A 117 -10.08 -7.13 -4.02
CA LEU A 117 -8.76 -6.84 -3.46
C LEU A 117 -7.75 -7.70 -4.24
N ASP A 118 -6.89 -7.06 -5.02
CA ASP A 118 -5.94 -7.74 -5.91
C ASP A 118 -4.83 -6.77 -6.31
N ASP A 119 -3.61 -7.23 -6.52
CA ASP A 119 -2.50 -6.39 -7.02
C ASP A 119 -2.49 -6.30 -8.56
N ASN A 120 -3.19 -7.20 -9.22
CA ASN A 120 -3.32 -7.23 -10.67
C ASN A 120 -4.45 -6.32 -11.18
N THR A 121 -4.36 -5.87 -12.42
CA THR A 121 -5.31 -4.95 -13.05
C THR A 121 -6.20 -5.60 -14.12
N ASP A 122 -6.08 -6.91 -14.36
CA ASP A 122 -6.80 -7.62 -15.44
C ASP A 122 -8.27 -7.95 -15.09
N MET A 123 -9.00 -6.98 -14.58
CA MET A 123 -10.35 -7.09 -14.04
C MET A 123 -11.48 -6.96 -15.08
N ALA A 124 -11.16 -6.99 -16.37
CA ALA A 124 -12.13 -6.80 -17.45
C ALA A 124 -12.99 -5.53 -17.21
N ASP A 125 -14.32 -5.66 -17.15
CA ASP A 125 -15.26 -4.57 -16.90
C ASP A 125 -15.54 -4.30 -15.40
N LEU A 126 -14.78 -4.96 -14.51
CA LEU A 126 -14.87 -4.81 -13.04
C LEU A 126 -13.84 -3.85 -12.47
N LYS A 127 -13.07 -3.13 -13.29
CA LYS A 127 -12.00 -2.21 -12.85
C LYS A 127 -12.46 -1.18 -11.82
N ASN A 128 -13.71 -0.72 -11.92
CA ASN A 128 -14.31 0.22 -10.96
C ASN A 128 -14.64 -0.42 -9.60
N ARG A 129 -14.46 -1.72 -9.45
CA ARG A 129 -14.63 -2.47 -8.21
C ARG A 129 -13.30 -2.91 -7.60
N LEU A 130 -12.20 -2.69 -8.31
CA LEU A 130 -10.86 -3.02 -7.87
C LEU A 130 -10.36 -2.00 -6.86
N ILE A 131 -9.87 -2.52 -5.76
CA ILE A 131 -8.98 -1.84 -4.84
C ILE A 131 -7.62 -2.50 -5.08
N GLN A 132 -6.85 -1.88 -5.96
CA GLN A 132 -5.55 -2.38 -6.33
C GLN A 132 -4.58 -2.20 -5.19
N THR A 133 -3.90 -3.26 -4.80
CA THR A 133 -2.77 -3.25 -3.86
C THR A 133 -1.45 -3.28 -4.63
N ASP A 134 -0.33 -3.31 -3.92
CA ASP A 134 0.99 -3.34 -4.54
C ASP A 134 1.90 -4.30 -3.78
N PHE A 135 2.28 -5.40 -4.43
CA PHE A 135 3.18 -6.40 -3.86
C PHE A 135 4.53 -5.81 -3.41
N MET A 136 5.08 -4.86 -4.17
CA MET A 136 6.37 -4.24 -3.85
C MET A 136 6.28 -3.20 -2.72
N ASN A 137 5.10 -2.61 -2.51
CA ASN A 137 4.88 -1.52 -1.58
C ASN A 137 3.97 -1.88 -0.39
N GLY A 138 3.97 -3.13 0.05
CA GLY A 138 3.41 -3.53 1.35
C GLY A 138 1.96 -4.02 1.35
N GLY A 139 1.44 -4.52 0.24
CA GLY A 139 0.15 -5.22 0.20
C GLY A 139 -1.04 -4.35 0.63
N PHE A 140 -1.93 -4.94 1.45
CA PHE A 140 -3.15 -4.26 1.92
C PHE A 140 -2.86 -3.31 3.08
N LYS A 141 -3.08 -2.01 2.86
CA LYS A 141 -2.77 -0.91 3.79
C LYS A 141 -4.05 -0.22 4.30
N GLU A 142 -3.90 0.67 5.29
CA GLU A 142 -5.01 1.45 5.86
C GLU A 142 -5.78 2.28 4.80
N VAL A 143 -5.11 2.77 3.75
CA VAL A 143 -5.78 3.49 2.64
C VAL A 143 -6.72 2.56 1.87
N HIS A 144 -6.30 1.32 1.61
CA HIS A 144 -7.12 0.31 0.95
C HIS A 144 -8.32 -0.10 1.82
N LEU A 145 -8.12 -0.24 3.14
CA LEU A 145 -9.19 -0.45 4.10
C LEU A 145 -10.24 0.67 4.04
N LYS A 146 -9.82 1.93 4.06
CA LYS A 146 -10.74 3.07 3.98
C LYS A 146 -11.52 3.09 2.67
N LYS A 147 -10.85 2.83 1.55
CA LYS A 147 -11.48 2.73 0.22
C LYS A 147 -12.49 1.58 0.18
N ALA A 148 -12.13 0.42 0.73
CA ALA A 148 -13.03 -0.74 0.83
C ALA A 148 -14.27 -0.44 1.66
N LEU A 149 -14.11 0.16 2.83
CA LEU A 149 -15.22 0.58 3.68
C LEU A 149 -16.13 1.59 2.99
N HIS A 150 -15.56 2.57 2.30
CA HIS A 150 -16.33 3.56 1.54
C HIS A 150 -17.21 2.89 0.48
N MET A 151 -16.63 2.01 -0.34
CA MET A 151 -17.35 1.31 -1.42
C MET A 151 -18.38 0.32 -0.88
N LEU A 152 -18.07 -0.46 0.16
CA LEU A 152 -18.99 -1.46 0.74
C LEU A 152 -20.15 -0.83 1.49
N LYS A 153 -19.98 0.36 2.06
CA LYS A 153 -21.09 1.13 2.68
C LYS A 153 -22.05 1.73 1.64
N GLY A 154 -21.78 1.55 0.36
CA GLY A 154 -22.64 2.03 -0.72
C GLY A 154 -22.44 3.51 -1.06
N ASN A 155 -21.38 4.13 -0.56
CA ASN A 155 -21.02 5.48 -0.93
C ASN A 155 -20.56 5.52 -2.40
N HIS A 156 -21.05 6.52 -3.14
CA HIS A 156 -20.62 6.70 -4.52
C HIS A 156 -19.16 7.16 -4.57
N MET A 157 -18.37 6.50 -5.42
CA MET A 157 -17.04 6.95 -5.74
C MET A 157 -17.15 8.14 -6.71
N THR A 158 -17.26 9.34 -6.17
CA THR A 158 -17.22 10.57 -6.99
C THR A 158 -15.80 10.76 -7.56
N LYS A 159 -15.66 11.64 -8.56
CA LYS A 159 -14.33 12.01 -9.08
C LYS A 159 -13.45 12.53 -7.94
N GLU A 160 -13.99 13.46 -7.15
CA GLU A 160 -13.34 14.03 -5.95
C GLU A 160 -12.85 12.94 -4.97
N THR A 161 -13.72 12.00 -4.61
CA THR A 161 -13.37 10.91 -3.70
C THR A 161 -12.25 10.02 -4.26
N LYS A 162 -12.28 9.79 -5.58
CA LYS A 162 -11.27 9.01 -6.27
C LYS A 162 -9.91 9.70 -6.21
N GLU A 163 -9.83 10.98 -6.57
CA GLU A 163 -8.61 11.79 -6.51
C GLU A 163 -8.03 11.83 -5.08
N ILE A 164 -8.88 11.97 -4.05
CA ILE A 164 -8.42 11.91 -2.65
C ILE A 164 -7.78 10.55 -2.33
N PHE A 165 -8.38 9.42 -2.76
CA PHE A 165 -7.80 8.11 -2.50
C PHE A 165 -6.49 7.90 -3.27
N GLU A 166 -6.37 8.38 -4.50
CA GLU A 166 -5.15 8.32 -5.30
C GLU A 166 -4.02 9.14 -4.64
N ALA A 167 -4.33 10.34 -4.15
CA ALA A 167 -3.40 11.16 -3.38
C ALA A 167 -2.98 10.52 -2.04
N LEU A 168 -3.93 9.90 -1.31
CA LEU A 168 -3.64 9.17 -0.07
C LEU A 168 -2.73 7.96 -0.30
N GLU A 169 -2.93 7.24 -1.38
CA GLU A 169 -2.07 6.11 -1.77
C GLU A 169 -0.67 6.58 -2.12
N ALA A 170 -0.55 7.64 -2.92
CA ALA A 170 0.72 8.25 -3.27
C ALA A 170 1.46 8.79 -2.03
N ALA A 171 0.73 9.41 -1.07
CA ALA A 171 1.29 9.86 0.21
C ALA A 171 1.86 8.69 1.02
N ASN A 172 1.12 7.59 1.16
CA ASN A 172 1.60 6.41 1.90
C ASN A 172 2.85 5.81 1.27
N ASN A 173 2.89 5.69 -0.05
CA ASN A 173 4.05 5.18 -0.77
C ASN A 173 5.27 6.10 -0.61
N THR A 174 5.05 7.41 -0.59
CA THR A 174 6.08 8.40 -0.32
C THR A 174 6.62 8.30 1.10
N LEU A 175 5.75 8.19 2.11
CA LEU A 175 6.13 8.01 3.50
C LEU A 175 6.97 6.75 3.71
N ASP A 176 6.54 5.61 3.15
CA ASP A 176 7.28 4.34 3.24
C ASP A 176 8.72 4.48 2.71
N ASN A 177 8.89 5.17 1.59
CA ASN A 177 10.19 5.43 1.01
C ASN A 177 11.06 6.37 1.86
N LEU A 178 10.46 7.43 2.40
CA LEU A 178 11.15 8.38 3.27
C LEU A 178 11.59 7.73 4.58
N TYR A 179 10.75 6.89 5.20
CA TYR A 179 11.12 6.13 6.39
C TYR A 179 12.26 5.13 6.12
N LYS A 180 12.25 4.44 4.98
CA LYS A 180 13.36 3.57 4.57
C LYS A 180 14.66 4.35 4.40
N ALA A 181 14.60 5.54 3.79
CA ALA A 181 15.76 6.42 3.66
C ALA A 181 16.26 6.91 5.03
N LEU A 182 15.38 7.32 5.93
CA LEU A 182 15.72 7.74 7.27
C LEU A 182 16.43 6.62 8.06
N ASN A 183 15.89 5.42 8.05
CA ASN A 183 16.48 4.24 8.69
C ASN A 183 17.87 3.90 8.14
N ALA A 184 18.10 4.05 6.84
CA ALA A 184 19.42 3.86 6.24
C ALA A 184 20.41 4.93 6.69
N LEU A 185 19.97 6.20 6.80
CA LEU A 185 20.78 7.30 7.33
C LEU A 185 21.12 7.12 8.83
N ASP A 186 20.16 6.66 9.64
CA ASP A 186 20.38 6.36 11.06
C ASP A 186 21.41 5.24 11.24
N SER A 187 21.31 4.19 10.43
CA SER A 187 22.31 3.13 10.40
C SER A 187 23.69 3.67 10.04
N ALA A 188 23.80 4.52 9.01
CA ALA A 188 25.05 5.12 8.60
C ALA A 188 25.67 6.03 9.68
N LYS A 189 24.84 6.77 10.43
CA LYS A 189 25.28 7.61 11.56
C LYS A 189 25.81 6.78 12.73
N SER A 190 25.15 5.71 13.08
CA SER A 190 25.59 4.81 14.17
C SER A 190 26.97 4.21 13.89
N TRP A 191 27.25 3.82 12.66
CA TRP A 191 28.56 3.35 12.22
C TRP A 191 29.62 4.46 12.22
N SER A 192 29.23 5.72 11.93
CA SER A 192 30.14 6.86 11.99
C SER A 192 30.65 7.13 13.41
N ILE A 193 29.80 6.91 14.41
CA ILE A 193 30.20 7.05 15.83
C ILE A 193 31.13 5.91 16.25
N ALA A 194 30.89 4.69 15.79
CA ALA A 194 31.76 3.56 16.07
C ALA A 194 33.13 3.68 15.40
N ASP A 195 33.22 4.34 14.25
CA ASP A 195 34.50 4.64 13.57
C ASP A 195 35.40 5.60 14.34
N ILE A 196 34.79 6.57 15.03
CA ILE A 196 35.52 7.52 15.94
C ILE A 196 36.12 6.79 17.15
N LEU A 197 35.54 5.62 17.53
CA LEU A 197 35.94 4.84 18.70
C LEU A 197 36.99 3.76 18.42
N GLY A 198 37.48 3.62 17.17
CA GLY A 198 38.64 2.75 16.89
C GLY A 198 38.49 1.72 15.77
N GLY A 199 37.57 1.93 14.85
CA GLY A 199 37.35 1.00 13.70
C GLY A 199 37.94 1.55 12.39
N GLY A 200 38.99 0.96 11.90
CA GLY A 200 39.72 1.41 10.72
C GLY A 200 39.02 1.22 9.37
N PHE A 201 39.76 1.13 8.28
CA PHE A 201 39.36 1.10 6.85
C PHE A 201 38.10 0.31 6.47
N LEU A 202 37.83 -0.80 7.16
CA LEU A 202 36.65 -1.64 6.92
C LEU A 202 35.32 -0.92 7.24
N MET A 203 35.32 -0.11 8.29
CA MET A 203 34.16 0.68 8.73
C MET A 203 33.83 1.81 7.75
N THR A 204 34.83 2.44 7.17
CA THR A 204 34.64 3.48 6.14
C THR A 204 33.99 2.90 4.88
N TYR A 205 34.33 1.67 4.51
CA TYR A 205 33.71 0.97 3.38
C TYR A 205 32.24 0.64 3.66
N MET A 206 31.91 0.12 4.83
CA MET A 206 30.53 -0.20 5.24
C MET A 206 29.67 1.05 5.36
N LYS A 207 30.20 2.14 5.89
CA LYS A 207 29.54 3.46 5.93
C LYS A 207 29.17 3.95 4.52
N ARG A 208 30.10 3.87 3.56
CA ARG A 208 29.85 4.23 2.17
C ARG A 208 28.79 3.35 1.50
N SER A 209 28.74 2.06 1.86
CA SER A 209 27.73 1.13 1.36
C SER A 209 26.32 1.50 1.83
N ARG A 210 26.14 1.85 3.12
CA ARG A 210 24.83 2.24 3.67
C ARG A 210 24.37 3.62 3.17
N VAL A 211 25.30 4.53 3.01
CA VAL A 211 25.07 5.83 2.38
C VAL A 211 24.59 5.63 0.93
N LYS A 212 25.24 4.72 0.20
CA LYS A 212 24.85 4.36 -1.17
C LYS A 212 23.51 3.67 -1.25
N GLU A 213 23.19 2.85 -0.25
CA GLU A 213 21.86 2.20 -0.12
C GLU A 213 20.77 3.24 0.10
N ALA A 214 20.96 4.20 1.01
CA ALA A 214 20.01 5.32 1.21
C ALA A 214 19.85 6.16 -0.06
N GLN A 215 20.96 6.42 -0.79
CA GLN A 215 20.92 7.11 -2.07
C GLN A 215 20.05 6.38 -3.10
N VAL A 216 20.21 5.06 -3.21
CA VAL A 216 19.39 4.22 -4.11
C VAL A 216 17.91 4.28 -3.72
N TYR A 217 17.59 4.35 -2.40
CA TYR A 217 16.20 4.53 -1.95
C TYR A 217 15.64 5.92 -2.31
N ILE A 218 16.48 6.96 -2.27
CA ILE A 218 16.08 8.31 -2.67
C ILE A 218 15.92 8.40 -4.20
N ASP A 219 16.92 7.95 -4.96
CA ASP A 219 16.94 8.07 -6.43
C ASP A 219 15.86 7.23 -7.12
N ASN A 220 15.70 5.97 -6.71
CA ASN A 220 14.70 5.06 -7.29
C ASN A 220 13.27 5.46 -6.95
N ARG A 221 13.08 6.42 -6.04
CA ARG A 221 11.76 6.80 -5.52
C ARG A 221 11.43 8.28 -5.70
N LYS A 222 12.26 9.05 -6.41
CA LYS A 222 11.92 10.38 -6.93
C LYS A 222 10.53 10.35 -7.58
N ALA A 223 10.28 9.31 -8.38
CA ALA A 223 9.00 9.05 -9.01
C ALA A 223 7.80 8.96 -8.03
N SER A 224 8.00 8.53 -6.78
CA SER A 224 6.89 8.44 -5.80
C SER A 224 6.49 9.82 -5.27
N ILE A 225 7.44 10.71 -5.06
CA ILE A 225 7.15 12.09 -4.62
C ILE A 225 6.62 12.92 -5.78
N GLU A 226 7.17 12.76 -7.00
CA GLU A 226 6.63 13.39 -8.21
C GLU A 226 5.18 12.93 -8.47
N LYS A 227 4.90 11.63 -8.31
CA LYS A 227 3.54 11.10 -8.38
C LYS A 227 2.66 11.74 -7.32
N PHE A 228 3.11 11.81 -6.06
CA PHE A 228 2.34 12.43 -4.98
C PHE A 228 2.08 13.92 -5.25
N ALA A 229 3.07 14.68 -5.70
CA ALA A 229 2.90 16.08 -6.08
C ALA A 229 1.87 16.25 -7.21
N LYS A 230 1.86 15.35 -8.20
CA LYS A 230 0.86 15.33 -9.26
C LYS A 230 -0.54 15.04 -8.72
N GLU A 231 -0.71 13.99 -7.94
CA GLU A 231 -2.02 13.64 -7.35
C GLU A 231 -2.55 14.77 -6.45
N LEU A 232 -1.66 15.48 -5.73
CA LEU A 232 -2.05 16.66 -4.96
C LEU A 232 -2.50 17.84 -5.84
N HIS A 233 -1.88 18.02 -7.01
CA HIS A 233 -2.30 19.03 -7.96
C HIS A 233 -3.69 18.71 -8.50
N ASP A 234 -3.95 17.46 -8.88
CA ASP A 234 -5.25 17.00 -9.37
C ASP A 234 -6.36 17.21 -8.30
N VAL A 235 -6.07 16.86 -7.03
CA VAL A 235 -6.96 17.14 -5.89
C VAL A 235 -7.23 18.64 -5.72
N ASN A 236 -6.21 19.49 -5.86
CA ASN A 236 -6.35 20.94 -5.63
C ASN A 236 -7.16 21.63 -6.72
N GLU A 237 -7.01 21.22 -7.98
CA GLU A 237 -7.81 21.73 -9.10
C GLU A 237 -9.30 21.37 -8.97
N ASP A 238 -9.61 20.13 -8.55
CA ASP A 238 -10.98 19.65 -8.48
C ASP A 238 -11.72 20.04 -7.19
N ILE A 239 -11.01 20.29 -6.08
CA ILE A 239 -11.62 20.35 -4.73
C ILE A 239 -11.43 21.71 -4.05
N ASN A 240 -10.65 22.63 -4.63
CA ASN A 240 -10.34 23.94 -4.06
C ASN A 240 -9.92 23.86 -2.56
N ILE A 241 -9.10 22.86 -2.23
CA ILE A 241 -8.47 22.77 -0.91
C ILE A 241 -7.30 23.75 -0.96
N SER A 242 -7.20 24.67 0.00
CA SER A 242 -6.00 25.50 0.17
C SER A 242 -4.86 24.68 0.77
N LEU A 243 -4.56 23.55 0.13
CA LEU A 243 -3.31 22.85 0.33
C LEU A 243 -2.24 23.70 -0.33
N ASP A 244 -1.20 24.03 0.40
CA ASP A 244 -0.03 24.70 -0.19
C ASP A 244 0.79 23.69 -1.01
N THR A 245 0.10 23.18 -2.08
CA THR A 245 0.69 22.24 -3.03
C THR A 245 1.88 22.88 -3.74
N GLY A 246 1.86 24.20 -3.94
CA GLY A 246 2.97 24.94 -4.54
C GLY A 246 4.21 24.94 -3.65
N GLU A 247 4.06 25.03 -2.33
CA GLU A 247 5.18 24.88 -1.40
C GLU A 247 5.67 23.41 -1.33
N PHE A 248 4.78 22.43 -1.40
CA PHE A 248 5.20 21.03 -1.43
C PHE A 248 5.95 20.68 -2.71
N ILE A 249 5.50 21.15 -3.88
CA ILE A 249 6.19 20.94 -5.17
C ILE A 249 7.57 21.60 -5.13
N LYS A 250 7.66 22.86 -4.70
CA LYS A 250 8.96 23.55 -4.52
C LYS A 250 9.87 22.85 -3.52
N PHE A 251 9.28 22.33 -2.45
CA PHE A 251 10.01 21.53 -1.47
C PHE A 251 10.50 20.22 -2.08
N ALA A 252 9.68 19.52 -2.87
CA ALA A 252 10.06 18.29 -3.56
C ALA A 252 11.22 18.54 -4.52
N ASP A 253 11.16 19.59 -5.33
CA ASP A 253 12.22 19.98 -6.25
C ASP A 253 13.51 20.33 -5.48
N TYR A 254 13.41 21.16 -4.45
CA TYR A 254 14.56 21.51 -3.60
C TYR A 254 15.14 20.29 -2.86
N PHE A 255 14.26 19.39 -2.38
CA PHE A 255 14.66 18.17 -1.70
C PHE A 255 15.48 17.26 -2.60
N PHE A 256 15.11 17.13 -3.87
CA PHE A 256 15.85 16.29 -4.81
C PHE A 256 17.12 16.93 -5.31
N ASP A 257 17.11 18.23 -5.60
CA ASP A 257 18.29 18.94 -6.11
C ASP A 257 19.32 19.24 -5.01
N GLY A 258 18.86 19.50 -3.78
CA GLY A 258 19.71 19.87 -2.66
C GLY A 258 20.29 18.70 -1.89
N ILE A 259 19.49 17.69 -1.54
CA ILE A 259 19.97 16.56 -0.72
C ILE A 259 20.99 15.71 -1.47
N LEU A 260 20.79 15.51 -2.76
CA LEU A 260 21.67 14.68 -3.57
C LEU A 260 23.06 15.32 -3.72
N VAL A 261 23.11 16.64 -3.90
CA VAL A 261 24.35 17.37 -4.11
C VAL A 261 25.09 17.64 -2.78
N ASP A 262 24.38 18.13 -1.77
CA ASP A 262 24.97 18.47 -0.46
C ASP A 262 25.42 17.23 0.31
N TRP A 263 24.70 16.12 0.19
CA TRP A 263 25.05 14.88 0.85
C TRP A 263 26.28 14.20 0.24
N TYR A 264 26.38 14.19 -1.10
CA TYR A 264 27.54 13.62 -1.79
C TYR A 264 28.81 14.42 -1.61
N VAL A 265 28.69 15.75 -1.51
CA VAL A 265 29.85 16.68 -1.40
C VAL A 265 30.27 16.92 0.03
N GLN A 266 29.36 17.00 1.01
CA GLN A 266 29.66 17.45 2.39
C GLN A 266 29.56 16.35 3.45
N SER A 267 29.16 15.11 3.13
CA SER A 267 29.05 13.99 4.09
C SER A 267 28.22 14.31 5.35
N ASN A 268 27.28 15.24 5.28
CA ASN A 268 26.51 15.68 6.45
C ASN A 268 25.22 14.88 6.66
N ILE A 269 25.37 13.66 7.23
CA ILE A 269 24.28 12.75 7.53
C ILE A 269 23.18 13.42 8.38
N THR A 270 23.56 14.28 9.31
CA THR A 270 22.61 14.96 10.21
C THR A 270 21.71 15.94 9.45
N THR A 271 22.25 16.67 8.48
CA THR A 271 21.46 17.56 7.62
C THR A 271 20.47 16.75 6.78
N ALA A 272 20.93 15.65 6.15
CA ALA A 272 20.07 14.76 5.38
C ALA A 272 18.95 14.15 6.25
N GLN A 273 19.25 13.70 7.47
CA GLN A 273 18.23 13.20 8.41
C GLN A 273 17.18 14.28 8.73
N THR A 274 17.59 15.50 8.99
CA THR A 274 16.68 16.62 9.29
C THR A 274 15.77 16.91 8.10
N GLN A 275 16.31 16.91 6.89
CA GLN A 275 15.56 17.17 5.67
C GLN A 275 14.55 16.06 5.39
N VAL A 276 14.95 14.77 5.53
CA VAL A 276 14.03 13.63 5.38
C VAL A 276 12.94 13.67 6.44
N SER A 277 13.26 13.98 7.70
CA SER A 277 12.27 14.11 8.77
C SER A 277 11.26 15.24 8.50
N ASN A 278 11.72 16.37 7.99
CA ASN A 278 10.84 17.48 7.59
C ASN A 278 9.91 17.06 6.42
N ALA A 279 10.44 16.29 5.46
CA ALA A 279 9.64 15.74 4.38
C ALA A 279 8.53 14.82 4.91
N ILE A 280 8.88 13.91 5.82
CA ILE A 280 7.92 12.99 6.48
C ILE A 280 6.80 13.81 7.14
N SER A 281 7.15 14.78 8.00
CA SER A 281 6.16 15.59 8.72
C SER A 281 5.22 16.35 7.78
N ARG A 282 5.72 16.86 6.64
CA ARG A 282 4.88 17.54 5.63
C ARG A 282 3.92 16.58 4.94
N VAL A 283 4.39 15.40 4.52
CA VAL A 283 3.54 14.40 3.87
C VAL A 283 2.48 13.87 4.84
N GLU A 284 2.83 13.64 6.11
CA GLU A 284 1.87 13.24 7.14
C GLU A 284 0.78 14.30 7.35
N HIS A 285 1.16 15.57 7.45
CA HIS A 285 0.20 16.66 7.60
C HIS A 285 -0.78 16.73 6.41
N ILE A 286 -0.28 16.64 5.18
CA ILE A 286 -1.12 16.63 3.98
C ILE A 286 -2.07 15.40 4.00
N LYS A 287 -1.54 14.23 4.36
CA LYS A 287 -2.34 13.02 4.51
C LYS A 287 -3.49 13.19 5.51
N GLU A 288 -3.26 13.85 6.64
CA GLU A 288 -4.32 14.14 7.62
C GLU A 288 -5.40 15.07 7.04
N LEU A 289 -5.00 16.10 6.30
CA LEU A 289 -5.95 17.01 5.63
C LEU A 289 -6.82 16.27 4.60
N LEU A 290 -6.21 15.40 3.79
CA LEU A 290 -6.94 14.55 2.83
C LEU A 290 -7.94 13.60 3.54
N LEU A 291 -7.54 13.00 4.66
CA LEU A 291 -8.41 12.14 5.47
C LEU A 291 -9.57 12.91 6.09
N HIS A 292 -9.32 14.13 6.58
CA HIS A 292 -10.37 15.00 7.12
C HIS A 292 -11.40 15.36 6.03
N LYS A 293 -10.93 15.69 4.84
CA LYS A 293 -11.79 15.99 3.69
C LYS A 293 -12.64 14.79 3.29
N LEU A 294 -12.04 13.59 3.22
CA LEU A 294 -12.74 12.35 2.91
C LEU A 294 -13.89 12.08 3.90
N ASN A 295 -13.66 12.33 5.20
CA ASN A 295 -14.67 12.15 6.23
C ASN A 295 -15.78 13.20 6.13
N GLY A 296 -15.47 14.44 5.76
CA GLY A 296 -16.46 15.52 5.54
C GLY A 296 -17.34 15.30 4.30
N ALA A 297 -16.78 14.70 3.24
CA ALA A 297 -17.53 14.35 2.03
C ALA A 297 -18.50 13.17 2.24
N SER A 298 -18.33 12.38 3.30
CA SER A 298 -19.20 11.24 3.62
C SER A 298 -20.50 11.63 4.37
N VAL A 299 -20.70 12.93 4.68
CA VAL A 299 -21.82 13.43 5.51
C VAL A 299 -22.83 14.25 4.68
N GLN A 300 -22.59 14.46 3.39
CA GLN A 300 -23.53 15.09 2.46
C GLN A 300 -24.16 14.02 1.55
#